data_11be010305c94a8e96c767dbc272790c
#
_entry.id   11be010305c94a8e96c767dbc272790c
#
_cell.length_a   1.000
_cell.length_b   1.000
_cell.length_c   1.000
_cell.angle_alpha   90.00
_cell.angle_beta   90.00
_cell.angle_gamma   90.00
#
_symmetry.space_group_name_H-M   'P 1'
#
loop_
_entity.id
_entity.type
_entity.pdbx_description
1 polymer ?
#
loop_
_entity_poly.entity_id
_entity_poly.type
_entity_poly.pdbx_seq_one_letter_code
_entity_poly.pdbx_strand_id
1 'polypeptide(L)'
;MIKKIGGVVLILILILGGFIFYGLFILDVDKEQQVQTSLDDSYYQVGNLFEADSSSAPNLNKNAYFGDLHIHTSNSFDAYTFGSLSDPGMAYKYAQGEPIPHPTGYDIQLIRPLDFYAVTDHGFLLGLLPTAADTNSLFSKYEYTKPVHNLNESRPDGFLEVFKRGGMFRDFA
;
A
#
# COMPACT_ATOMS: atom_id res chain seq x y z
N MET A 1 33.79 26.94 -23.74
CA MET A 1 33.74 27.13 -22.27
C MET A 1 32.30 27.08 -21.73
N ILE A 2 31.35 27.80 -22.31
CA ILE A 2 29.96 27.92 -21.87
C ILE A 2 29.23 26.57 -21.83
N LYS A 3 29.41 25.66 -22.82
CA LYS A 3 28.80 24.34 -22.83
C LYS A 3 29.25 23.40 -21.70
N LYS A 4 30.48 23.54 -21.22
CA LYS A 4 30.99 22.74 -20.07
C LYS A 4 30.43 23.24 -18.73
N ILE A 5 30.19 24.56 -18.63
CA ILE A 5 29.57 25.16 -17.43
C ILE A 5 28.11 24.73 -17.31
N GLY A 6 27.37 24.72 -18.42
CA GLY A 6 25.98 24.24 -18.42
C GLY A 6 25.81 22.78 -17.98
N GLY A 7 26.75 21.91 -18.36
CA GLY A 7 26.73 20.51 -17.91
C GLY A 7 26.98 20.36 -16.41
N VAL A 8 27.92 21.11 -15.84
CA VAL A 8 28.21 21.08 -14.41
C VAL A 8 27.01 21.60 -13.59
N VAL A 9 26.40 22.71 -14.05
CA VAL A 9 25.21 23.27 -13.38
C VAL A 9 24.05 22.30 -13.40
N LEU A 10 23.80 21.61 -14.52
CA LEU A 10 22.73 20.60 -14.62
C LEU A 10 22.97 19.42 -13.65
N ILE A 11 24.22 18.94 -13.56
CA ILE A 11 24.57 17.86 -12.60
C ILE A 11 24.34 18.30 -11.16
N LEU A 12 24.72 19.54 -10.81
CA LEU A 12 24.48 20.06 -9.46
C LEU A 12 23.01 20.22 -9.13
N ILE A 13 22.17 20.61 -10.09
CA ILE A 13 20.71 20.68 -9.92
C ILE A 13 20.13 19.28 -9.71
N LEU A 14 20.58 18.28 -10.46
CA LEU A 14 20.12 16.90 -10.30
C LEU A 14 20.54 16.29 -8.95
N ILE A 15 21.76 16.57 -8.50
CA ILE A 15 22.24 16.13 -7.18
C ILE A 15 21.44 16.83 -6.07
N LEU A 16 21.22 18.13 -6.17
CA LEU A 16 20.44 18.88 -5.18
C LEU A 16 18.99 18.44 -5.16
N GLY A 17 18.37 18.21 -6.34
CA GLY A 17 17.02 17.67 -6.47
C GLY A 17 16.90 16.26 -5.87
N GLY A 18 17.89 15.40 -6.11
CA GLY A 18 17.98 14.08 -5.51
C GLY A 18 18.12 14.13 -3.98
N PHE A 19 18.92 15.08 -3.45
CA PHE A 19 19.08 15.27 -2.00
C PHE A 19 17.79 15.79 -1.34
N ILE A 20 17.09 16.73 -1.99
CA ILE A 20 15.81 17.26 -1.50
C ILE A 20 14.74 16.15 -1.53
N PHE A 21 14.70 15.38 -2.61
CA PHE A 21 13.78 14.26 -2.74
C PHE A 21 14.04 13.18 -1.68
N TYR A 22 15.32 12.83 -1.47
CA TYR A 22 15.72 11.89 -0.42
C TYR A 22 15.31 12.40 0.97
N GLY A 23 15.56 13.68 1.25
CA GLY A 23 15.19 14.30 2.53
C GLY A 23 13.69 14.36 2.78
N LEU A 24 12.91 14.64 1.74
CA LEU A 24 11.45 14.77 1.87
C LEU A 24 10.71 13.42 1.88
N PHE A 25 11.23 12.42 1.18
CA PHE A 25 10.53 11.13 1.03
C PHE A 25 11.09 10.01 1.89
N ILE A 26 12.39 9.95 2.09
CA ILE A 26 13.00 8.80 2.80
C ILE A 26 13.18 9.09 4.30
N LEU A 27 13.51 10.33 4.68
CA LEU A 27 13.59 10.69 6.09
C LEU A 27 12.22 10.83 6.77
N ASP A 28 11.14 11.02 6.01
CA ASP A 28 9.78 11.08 6.57
C ASP A 28 9.23 9.66 6.82
N VAL A 29 9.60 8.69 5.99
CA VAL A 29 9.24 7.26 6.22
C VAL A 29 9.86 6.76 7.53
N ASP A 30 11.11 7.12 7.82
CA ASP A 30 11.75 6.73 9.08
C ASP A 30 11.10 7.38 10.31
N LYS A 31 10.48 8.55 10.17
CA LYS A 31 9.75 9.20 11.26
C LYS A 31 8.40 8.55 11.55
N GLU A 32 7.68 8.10 10.53
CA GLU A 32 6.45 7.34 10.73
C GLU A 32 6.73 5.99 11.41
N GLN A 33 7.82 5.33 11.05
CA GLN A 33 8.26 4.10 11.71
C GLN A 33 8.66 4.34 13.18
N GLN A 34 9.30 5.47 13.50
CA GLN A 34 9.65 5.84 14.88
C GLN A 34 8.41 6.23 15.71
N VAL A 35 7.42 6.87 15.10
CA VAL A 35 6.15 7.19 15.77
C VAL A 35 5.37 5.92 16.11
N GLN A 36 5.41 4.93 15.26
CA GLN A 36 4.69 3.67 15.46
C GLN A 36 5.35 2.78 16.53
N THR A 37 6.68 2.84 16.68
CA THR A 37 7.40 2.14 17.76
C THR A 37 7.34 2.86 19.11
N SER A 38 6.93 4.12 19.13
CA SER A 38 6.75 4.91 20.35
C SER A 38 5.29 5.00 20.82
N LEU A 39 4.35 4.36 20.11
CA LEU A 39 3.01 4.17 20.63
C LEU A 39 3.12 3.20 21.80
N ASP A 40 3.17 3.80 22.98
CA ASP A 40 3.16 3.17 24.28
C ASP A 40 2.04 2.12 24.36
N ASP A 41 2.26 1.06 25.13
CA ASP A 41 1.25 0.04 25.46
C ASP A 41 -0.08 0.65 25.92
N SER A 42 -0.08 1.90 26.41
CA SER A 42 -1.28 2.66 26.72
C SER A 42 -2.21 2.87 25.50
N TYR A 43 -1.68 2.92 24.28
CA TYR A 43 -2.50 3.05 23.07
C TYR A 43 -3.29 1.77 22.78
N TYR A 44 -2.70 0.62 23.07
CA TYR A 44 -3.40 -0.68 22.98
C TYR A 44 -4.42 -0.86 24.11
N GLN A 45 -4.25 -0.16 25.25
CA GLN A 45 -5.22 -0.15 26.34
C GLN A 45 -6.48 0.65 25.97
N VAL A 46 -6.38 1.63 25.05
CA VAL A 46 -7.56 2.37 24.56
C VAL A 46 -8.50 1.46 23.77
N GLY A 47 -7.99 0.43 23.08
CA GLY A 47 -8.81 -0.60 22.44
C GLY A 47 -9.72 -1.35 23.41
N ASN A 48 -9.23 -1.57 24.65
CA ASN A 48 -10.03 -2.21 25.70
C ASN A 48 -11.08 -1.27 26.33
N LEU A 49 -10.93 0.06 26.19
CA LEU A 49 -11.94 1.03 26.62
C LEU A 49 -13.15 1.09 25.66
N PHE A 50 -13.01 0.50 24.48
CA PHE A 50 -14.06 0.35 23.50
C PHE A 50 -14.54 -1.10 23.37
N GLU A 51 -14.41 -1.93 24.44
CA GLU A 51 -15.28 -3.10 24.50
C GLU A 51 -16.69 -2.56 24.32
N ALA A 52 -17.21 -2.79 23.12
CA ALA A 52 -18.58 -2.46 22.84
C ALA A 52 -19.38 -3.12 23.95
N ASP A 53 -19.96 -2.32 24.81
CA ASP A 53 -20.93 -2.81 25.79
C ASP A 53 -22.07 -3.48 24.98
N SER A 54 -21.87 -4.77 24.70
CA SER A 54 -22.85 -5.59 24.01
C SER A 54 -24.16 -5.70 24.78
N SER A 55 -24.20 -5.12 25.99
CA SER A 55 -25.38 -5.01 26.84
C SER A 55 -26.20 -3.75 26.58
N SER A 56 -25.66 -2.74 25.88
CA SER A 56 -26.43 -1.56 25.53
C SER A 56 -27.45 -1.91 24.44
N ALA A 57 -28.73 -1.87 24.80
CA ALA A 57 -29.81 -2.02 23.84
C ALA A 57 -29.59 -1.02 22.68
N PRO A 58 -29.82 -1.43 21.40
CA PRO A 58 -29.66 -0.55 20.27
C PRO A 58 -30.38 0.78 20.51
N ASN A 59 -29.66 1.88 20.34
CA ASN A 59 -30.31 3.19 20.42
C ASN A 59 -31.27 3.33 19.26
N LEU A 60 -32.56 3.18 19.52
CA LEU A 60 -33.62 3.22 18.52
C LEU A 60 -33.66 4.54 17.74
N ASN A 61 -32.98 5.59 18.21
CA ASN A 61 -33.05 6.90 17.59
C ASN A 61 -31.88 7.19 16.64
N LYS A 62 -30.64 6.81 16.98
CA LYS A 62 -29.45 6.98 16.10
C LYS A 62 -28.31 6.09 16.55
N ASN A 63 -27.81 5.26 15.63
CA ASN A 63 -26.54 4.52 15.77
C ASN A 63 -25.52 5.10 14.78
N ALA A 64 -24.27 5.25 15.20
CA ALA A 64 -23.16 5.55 14.31
C ALA A 64 -22.50 4.25 13.88
N TYR A 65 -22.42 4.02 12.58
CA TYR A 65 -21.71 2.90 11.98
C TYR A 65 -20.48 3.42 11.26
N PHE A 66 -19.36 2.69 11.39
CA PHE A 66 -18.07 3.06 10.81
C PHE A 66 -17.64 1.97 9.83
N GLY A 67 -17.35 2.35 8.61
CA GLY A 67 -16.94 1.42 7.58
C GLY A 67 -16.36 2.12 6.36
N ASP A 68 -15.97 1.32 5.37
CA ASP A 68 -15.43 1.81 4.12
C ASP A 68 -15.99 1.02 2.92
N LEU A 69 -16.35 1.73 1.87
CA LEU A 69 -16.90 1.20 0.63
C LEU A 69 -16.04 1.58 -0.59
N HIS A 70 -14.81 2.05 -0.37
CA HIS A 70 -13.88 2.41 -1.43
C HIS A 70 -12.50 1.83 -1.15
N ILE A 71 -12.37 0.54 -1.36
CA ILE A 71 -11.16 -0.24 -1.03
C ILE A 71 -10.64 -0.92 -2.29
N HIS A 72 -9.37 -0.68 -2.59
CA HIS A 72 -8.66 -1.33 -3.67
C HIS A 72 -7.63 -2.31 -3.11
N THR A 73 -7.58 -3.51 -3.69
CA THR A 73 -6.65 -4.58 -3.30
C THR A 73 -5.56 -4.77 -4.36
N SER A 74 -4.72 -5.80 -4.20
CA SER A 74 -3.74 -6.17 -5.22
C SER A 74 -4.37 -6.49 -6.59
N ASN A 75 -5.67 -6.78 -6.63
CA ASN A 75 -6.38 -7.00 -7.89
C ASN A 75 -6.69 -5.71 -8.64
N SER A 76 -6.68 -4.56 -7.97
CA SER A 76 -6.84 -3.25 -8.61
C SER A 76 -5.51 -2.78 -9.18
N PHE A 77 -5.50 -2.37 -10.46
CA PHE A 77 -4.27 -2.00 -11.15
C PHE A 77 -3.51 -0.86 -10.45
N ASP A 78 -4.23 0.12 -9.92
CA ASP A 78 -3.67 1.27 -9.22
C ASP A 78 -3.07 0.88 -7.88
N ALA A 79 -3.81 0.16 -7.04
CA ALA A 79 -3.32 -0.30 -5.75
C ALA A 79 -2.06 -1.18 -5.90
N TYR A 80 -2.08 -2.13 -6.84
CA TYR A 80 -0.92 -2.96 -7.13
C TYR A 80 0.27 -2.14 -7.62
N THR A 81 0.03 -1.17 -8.51
CA THR A 81 1.08 -0.27 -9.02
C THR A 81 1.76 0.49 -7.88
N PHE A 82 1.00 0.95 -6.91
CA PHE A 82 1.53 1.65 -5.73
C PHE A 82 1.99 0.73 -4.61
N GLY A 83 1.96 -0.58 -4.79
CA GLY A 83 2.62 -1.54 -3.91
C GLY A 83 1.70 -2.28 -2.95
N SER A 84 0.38 -2.19 -3.09
CA SER A 84 -0.53 -3.05 -2.34
C SER A 84 -0.38 -4.50 -2.78
N LEU A 85 -0.04 -5.37 -1.84
CA LEU A 85 0.04 -6.82 -2.06
C LEU A 85 -1.09 -7.57 -1.34
N SER A 86 -1.96 -6.86 -0.62
CA SER A 86 -3.10 -7.45 0.07
C SER A 86 -4.17 -7.87 -0.93
N ASP A 87 -4.55 -9.13 -0.92
CA ASP A 87 -5.67 -9.65 -1.70
C ASP A 87 -7.03 -9.28 -1.05
N PRO A 88 -8.17 -9.53 -1.72
CA PRO A 88 -9.48 -9.25 -1.14
C PRO A 88 -9.75 -9.99 0.18
N GLY A 89 -9.24 -11.21 0.35
CA GLY A 89 -9.39 -11.97 1.59
C GLY A 89 -8.66 -11.30 2.75
N MET A 90 -7.44 -10.81 2.52
CA MET A 90 -6.67 -10.05 3.50
C MET A 90 -7.36 -8.73 3.84
N ALA A 91 -7.93 -8.04 2.85
CA ALA A 91 -8.67 -6.80 3.08
C ALA A 91 -9.89 -7.02 4.01
N TYR A 92 -10.64 -8.11 3.82
CA TYR A 92 -11.75 -8.45 4.73
C TYR A 92 -11.28 -8.87 6.13
N LYS A 93 -10.15 -9.59 6.26
CA LYS A 93 -9.55 -9.88 7.56
C LYS A 93 -9.18 -8.62 8.32
N TYR A 94 -8.54 -7.67 7.62
CA TYR A 94 -8.21 -6.37 8.19
C TYR A 94 -9.46 -5.63 8.68
N ALA A 95 -10.54 -5.60 7.88
CA ALA A 95 -11.80 -4.98 8.26
C ALA A 95 -12.44 -5.64 9.50
N GLN A 96 -12.19 -6.93 9.71
CA GLN A 96 -12.64 -7.70 10.90
C GLN A 96 -11.73 -7.49 12.12
N GLY A 97 -10.68 -6.67 12.00
CA GLY A 97 -9.74 -6.41 13.07
C GLY A 97 -8.64 -7.46 13.22
N GLU A 98 -8.45 -8.33 12.21
CA GLU A 98 -7.33 -9.25 12.19
C GLU A 98 -6.05 -8.55 11.68
N PRO A 99 -4.86 -8.89 12.18
CA PRO A 99 -3.62 -8.37 11.64
C PRO A 99 -3.36 -8.91 10.24
N ILE A 100 -2.86 -8.04 9.36
CA ILE A 100 -2.40 -8.43 8.02
C ILE A 100 -0.98 -7.89 7.78
N PRO A 101 -0.14 -8.60 6.98
CA PRO A 101 1.20 -8.14 6.69
C PRO A 101 1.19 -6.91 5.80
N HIS A 102 1.90 -5.88 6.21
CA HIS A 102 2.20 -4.73 5.36
C HIS A 102 3.37 -5.05 4.42
N PRO A 103 3.37 -4.59 3.16
CA PRO A 103 4.44 -4.88 2.20
C PRO A 103 5.86 -4.53 2.69
N THR A 104 6.02 -3.57 3.58
CA THR A 104 7.32 -3.16 4.15
C THR A 104 7.77 -4.00 5.35
N GLY A 105 6.98 -5.02 5.77
CA GLY A 105 7.44 -6.07 6.66
C GLY A 105 7.05 -5.97 8.12
N TYR A 106 6.05 -5.20 8.44
CA TYR A 106 5.36 -5.21 9.73
C TYR A 106 3.89 -5.58 9.54
N ASP A 107 3.19 -5.91 10.60
CA ASP A 107 1.76 -6.16 10.56
C ASP A 107 0.97 -4.89 10.86
N ILE A 108 -0.16 -4.72 10.18
CA ILE A 108 -1.13 -3.67 10.46
C ILE A 108 -2.43 -4.28 10.93
N GLN A 109 -3.10 -3.61 11.85
CA GLN A 109 -4.34 -4.08 12.44
C GLN A 109 -5.22 -2.89 12.82
N LEU A 110 -6.53 -3.02 12.61
CA LEU A 110 -7.49 -2.05 13.14
C LEU A 110 -7.66 -2.25 14.64
N ILE A 111 -7.82 -1.15 15.38
CA ILE A 111 -8.10 -1.16 16.83
C ILE A 111 -9.44 -1.86 17.12
N ARG A 112 -10.41 -1.73 16.21
CA ARG A 112 -11.71 -2.39 16.26
C ARG A 112 -12.18 -2.76 14.86
N PRO A 113 -13.00 -3.82 14.71
CA PRO A 113 -13.63 -4.15 13.45
C PRO A 113 -14.48 -3.00 12.89
N LEU A 114 -14.59 -2.96 11.57
CA LEU A 114 -15.54 -2.07 10.89
C LEU A 114 -16.94 -2.67 10.90
N ASP A 115 -17.96 -1.81 10.96
CA ASP A 115 -19.37 -2.22 10.93
C ASP A 115 -19.81 -2.67 9.53
N PHE A 116 -19.21 -2.06 8.49
CA PHE A 116 -19.44 -2.43 7.09
C PHE A 116 -18.18 -2.20 6.27
N TYR A 117 -18.02 -2.99 5.21
CA TYR A 117 -16.84 -2.96 4.37
C TYR A 117 -17.11 -3.60 3.01
N ALA A 118 -16.59 -3.01 1.95
CA ALA A 118 -16.63 -3.61 0.62
C ALA A 118 -15.34 -3.35 -0.15
N VAL A 119 -14.78 -4.43 -0.72
CA VAL A 119 -13.72 -4.32 -1.71
C VAL A 119 -14.34 -3.86 -3.02
N THR A 120 -13.75 -2.82 -3.61
CA THR A 120 -14.24 -2.13 -4.80
C THR A 120 -13.14 -1.94 -5.81
N ASP A 121 -12.43 -3.01 -6.12
CA ASP A 121 -11.35 -3.01 -7.12
C ASP A 121 -11.83 -2.51 -8.48
N HIS A 122 -10.98 -1.82 -9.22
CA HIS A 122 -11.25 -1.49 -10.60
C HIS A 122 -11.51 -2.73 -11.44
N GLY A 123 -12.59 -2.74 -12.22
CA GLY A 123 -12.88 -3.80 -13.18
C GLY A 123 -11.91 -3.82 -14.37
N PHE A 124 -11.30 -2.66 -14.67
CA PHE A 124 -10.28 -2.54 -15.70
C PHE A 124 -8.97 -3.22 -15.25
N LEU A 125 -8.47 -4.16 -16.04
CA LEU A 125 -7.27 -4.97 -15.74
C LEU A 125 -7.32 -5.70 -14.38
N LEU A 126 -8.51 -6.06 -13.93
CA LEU A 126 -8.72 -6.73 -12.65
C LEU A 126 -7.86 -7.99 -12.52
N GLY A 127 -6.97 -8.02 -11.53
CA GLY A 127 -6.09 -9.14 -11.24
C GLY A 127 -5.01 -9.42 -12.31
N LEU A 128 -4.93 -8.62 -13.38
CA LEU A 128 -3.99 -8.87 -14.48
C LEU A 128 -2.54 -8.66 -14.04
N LEU A 129 -2.25 -7.59 -13.30
CA LEU A 129 -0.89 -7.27 -12.89
C LEU A 129 -0.29 -8.29 -11.90
N PRO A 130 -0.98 -8.70 -10.82
CA PRO A 130 -0.46 -9.76 -9.96
C PRO A 130 -0.36 -11.11 -10.70
N THR A 131 -1.26 -11.41 -11.65
CA THR A 131 -1.16 -12.61 -12.49
C THR A 131 0.06 -12.58 -13.40
N ALA A 132 0.41 -11.42 -13.95
CA ALA A 132 1.62 -11.26 -14.75
C ALA A 132 2.90 -11.42 -13.92
N ALA A 133 2.88 -11.01 -12.66
CA ALA A 133 4.00 -11.12 -11.75
C ALA A 133 4.22 -12.54 -11.23
N ASP A 134 3.18 -13.37 -11.20
CA ASP A 134 3.28 -14.79 -10.81
C ASP A 134 3.92 -15.61 -11.95
N THR A 135 5.17 -16.02 -11.75
CA THR A 135 5.93 -16.80 -12.73
C THR A 135 5.34 -18.18 -13.04
N ASN A 136 4.42 -18.68 -12.24
CA ASN A 136 3.68 -19.93 -12.48
C ASN A 136 2.49 -19.72 -13.40
N SER A 137 2.03 -18.50 -13.58
CA SER A 137 0.88 -18.20 -14.46
C SER A 137 1.23 -18.38 -15.94
N LEU A 138 0.23 -18.73 -16.74
CA LEU A 138 0.41 -18.78 -18.20
C LEU A 138 0.67 -17.39 -18.79
N PHE A 139 0.10 -16.37 -18.17
CA PHE A 139 0.24 -15.00 -18.61
C PHE A 139 1.67 -14.48 -18.43
N SER A 140 2.40 -14.92 -17.40
CA SER A 140 3.80 -14.57 -17.18
C SER A 140 4.75 -15.05 -18.28
N LYS A 141 4.30 -15.93 -19.20
CA LYS A 141 5.12 -16.42 -20.31
C LYS A 141 5.33 -15.37 -21.42
N TYR A 142 4.54 -14.31 -21.43
CA TYR A 142 4.72 -13.23 -22.40
C TYR A 142 5.93 -12.37 -22.04
N GLU A 143 6.68 -11.94 -23.07
CA GLU A 143 7.93 -11.18 -22.90
C GLU A 143 7.75 -9.89 -22.09
N TYR A 144 6.67 -9.16 -22.35
CA TYR A 144 6.38 -7.88 -21.71
C TYR A 144 6.03 -7.98 -20.20
N THR A 145 5.77 -9.18 -19.68
CA THR A 145 5.52 -9.39 -18.25
C THR A 145 6.80 -9.57 -17.43
N LYS A 146 7.92 -9.88 -18.08
CA LYS A 146 9.20 -10.15 -17.40
C LYS A 146 9.65 -9.09 -16.40
N PRO A 147 9.49 -7.78 -16.66
CA PRO A 147 9.91 -6.75 -15.72
C PRO A 147 9.22 -6.80 -14.35
N VAL A 148 8.05 -7.45 -14.27
CA VAL A 148 7.25 -7.53 -13.02
C VAL A 148 7.25 -8.93 -12.39
N HIS A 149 8.01 -9.87 -12.93
CA HIS A 149 8.12 -11.20 -12.34
C HIS A 149 8.56 -11.11 -10.88
N ASN A 150 7.94 -11.91 -10.03
CA ASN A 150 8.19 -12.03 -8.59
C ASN A 150 7.88 -10.77 -7.77
N LEU A 151 7.27 -9.73 -8.33
CA LEU A 151 6.89 -8.54 -7.57
C LEU A 151 5.75 -8.78 -6.57
N ASN A 152 5.04 -9.91 -6.66
CA ASN A 152 4.08 -10.33 -5.63
C ASN A 152 4.77 -10.73 -4.32
N GLU A 153 6.03 -11.17 -4.40
CA GLU A 153 6.83 -11.60 -3.26
C GLU A 153 7.74 -10.50 -2.74
N SER A 154 7.99 -9.50 -3.59
CA SER A 154 8.86 -8.38 -3.25
C SER A 154 8.14 -7.44 -2.31
N ARG A 155 8.84 -7.07 -1.25
CA ARG A 155 8.47 -5.89 -0.48
C ARG A 155 8.74 -4.68 -1.35
N PRO A 156 7.86 -3.67 -1.40
CA PRO A 156 8.14 -2.44 -2.12
C PRO A 156 9.20 -1.62 -1.36
N ASP A 157 10.41 -2.17 -1.26
CA ASP A 157 11.56 -1.60 -0.56
C ASP A 157 12.11 -0.37 -1.30
N GLY A 158 11.50 -0.01 -2.42
CA GLY A 158 12.00 1.11 -3.18
C GLY A 158 11.11 1.60 -4.29
N PHE A 159 11.28 2.86 -4.55
CA PHE A 159 10.71 3.61 -5.65
C PHE A 159 10.85 2.93 -7.04
N LEU A 160 11.91 2.13 -7.24
CA LEU A 160 12.13 1.40 -8.50
C LEU A 160 11.07 0.32 -8.76
N GLU A 161 10.53 -0.32 -7.73
CA GLU A 161 9.50 -1.34 -7.90
C GLU A 161 8.16 -0.74 -8.31
N VAL A 162 7.82 0.43 -7.77
CA VAL A 162 6.64 1.21 -8.20
C VAL A 162 6.74 1.53 -9.70
N PHE A 163 7.93 1.91 -10.18
CA PHE A 163 8.13 2.16 -11.61
C PHE A 163 7.98 0.90 -12.47
N LYS A 164 8.49 -0.25 -12.02
CA LYS A 164 8.33 -1.51 -12.75
C LYS A 164 6.85 -1.87 -12.91
N ARG A 165 6.08 -1.78 -11.81
CA ARG A 165 4.63 -2.04 -11.83
C ARG A 165 3.88 -1.02 -12.68
N GLY A 166 4.21 0.28 -12.52
CA GLY A 166 3.61 1.36 -13.31
C GLY A 166 3.98 1.31 -14.79
N GLY A 167 5.21 0.89 -15.12
CA GLY A 167 5.65 0.66 -16.51
C GLY A 167 4.79 -0.39 -17.20
N MET A 168 4.54 -1.50 -16.52
CA MET A 168 3.68 -2.55 -17.04
C MET A 168 2.24 -2.08 -17.28
N PHE A 169 1.68 -1.29 -16.36
CA PHE A 169 0.36 -0.70 -16.56
C PHE A 169 0.29 0.15 -17.85
N ARG A 170 1.29 0.98 -18.08
CA ARG A 170 1.38 1.79 -19.31
C ARG A 170 1.42 0.92 -20.59
N ASP A 171 2.11 -0.23 -20.51
CA ASP A 171 2.29 -1.10 -21.67
C ASP A 171 1.03 -1.93 -21.97
N PHE A 172 0.06 -2.01 -21.04
CA PHE A 172 -1.25 -2.66 -21.20
C PHE A 172 -2.40 -1.69 -21.51
N ALA A 173 -2.25 -0.41 -21.23
CA ALA A 173 -3.27 0.60 -21.44
C ALA A 173 -3.20 1.19 -22.86
#